data_be2c8d40df52879b00fb66a57eb6eb6b
#
_entry.id   be2c8d40df52879b00fb66a57eb6eb6b
#
_cell.length_a   1.000
_cell.length_b   1.000
_cell.length_c   1.000
_cell.angle_alpha   90.00
_cell.angle_beta   90.00
_cell.angle_gamma   90.00
#
_symmetry.space_group_name_H-M   'P 1'
#
loop_
_entity.id
_entity.type
_entity.pdbx_description
1 polymer ?
#
loop_
_entity_poly.entity_id
_entity_poly.type
_entity_poly.pdbx_seq_one_letter_code
_entity_poly.pdbx_strand_id
1 'polypeptide(L)'
;NNKRRRLPNGFGQISEIKNRNLRNPFRAMVTVGKTQDGKPICKPLKPDSYFATYNDAYAALVEYNKNPYDLGAAITVKELYDKWSEEYFKTLKSDGSSRAVTSAWKYCSAVYDMRVMDVRARHVKGCMDEGVATIRGKEQHASASMKNKIKSLFNLMLDYALEYEIVDRNYSRTFKL
;
A
#
# COMPACT_ATOMS: atom_id res chain seq x y z
N ASN A 1 -12.01 19.68 35.84
CA ASN A 1 -10.95 19.19 34.90
C ASN A 1 -11.00 17.66 34.82
N ASN A 2 -11.80 17.14 33.91
CA ASN A 2 -11.78 15.70 33.60
C ASN A 2 -10.44 15.38 32.90
N LYS A 3 -9.44 14.99 33.69
CA LYS A 3 -8.17 14.48 33.14
C LYS A 3 -8.47 13.17 32.40
N ARG A 4 -8.37 13.19 31.08
CA ARG A 4 -8.48 12.00 30.24
C ARG A 4 -7.49 10.94 30.73
N ARG A 5 -7.90 9.68 30.86
CA ARG A 5 -7.02 8.58 31.24
C ARG A 5 -5.86 8.46 30.24
N ARG A 6 -4.66 8.27 30.77
CA ARG A 6 -3.48 7.98 29.94
C ARG A 6 -3.67 6.63 29.26
N LEU A 7 -3.49 6.59 27.95
CA LEU A 7 -3.54 5.34 27.19
C LEU A 7 -2.32 4.46 27.54
N PRO A 8 -2.48 3.11 27.55
CA PRO A 8 -1.37 2.20 27.75
C PRO A 8 -0.27 2.40 26.71
N ASN A 9 0.96 2.03 27.05
CA ASN A 9 2.08 2.08 26.13
C ASN A 9 1.81 1.16 24.93
N GLY A 10 2.02 1.70 23.70
CA GLY A 10 1.78 0.97 22.47
C GLY A 10 0.33 0.96 21.98
N PHE A 11 -0.63 1.42 22.80
CA PHE A 11 -2.05 1.42 22.43
C PHE A 11 -2.36 2.41 21.31
N GLY A 12 -1.64 3.49 21.22
CA GLY A 12 -1.84 4.58 20.27
C GLY A 12 -1.95 5.93 20.98
N GLN A 13 -2.29 6.93 20.20
CA GLN A 13 -2.37 8.32 20.65
C GLN A 13 -3.61 8.99 20.08
N ILE A 14 -4.33 9.76 20.91
CA ILE A 14 -5.42 10.61 20.49
C ILE A 14 -5.04 12.05 20.80
N SER A 15 -5.06 12.90 19.77
CA SER A 15 -4.79 14.34 19.87
C SER A 15 -5.98 15.15 19.40
N GLU A 16 -6.27 16.27 20.07
CA GLU A 16 -7.31 17.20 19.70
C GLU A 16 -6.70 18.39 18.97
N ILE A 17 -7.23 18.73 17.81
CA ILE A 17 -6.82 19.87 17.00
C ILE A 17 -7.65 21.09 17.44
N LYS A 18 -7.07 21.97 18.27
CA LYS A 18 -7.76 23.10 18.91
C LYS A 18 -7.82 24.37 18.08
N ASN A 19 -6.90 24.54 17.11
CA ASN A 19 -6.71 25.80 16.42
C ASN A 19 -7.60 25.99 15.17
N ARG A 20 -8.54 25.06 14.94
CA ARG A 20 -9.46 25.09 13.80
C ARG A 20 -10.82 24.57 14.24
N ASN A 21 -11.86 25.21 13.73
CA ASN A 21 -13.25 24.71 13.92
C ASN A 21 -13.49 23.54 12.96
N LEU A 22 -13.11 22.34 13.38
CA LEU A 22 -13.21 21.11 12.58
C LEU A 22 -14.40 20.29 13.03
N ARG A 23 -15.13 19.68 12.07
CA ARG A 23 -16.20 18.72 12.35
C ARG A 23 -15.65 17.49 13.11
N ASN A 24 -14.43 17.06 12.79
CA ASN A 24 -13.76 15.90 13.37
C ASN A 24 -12.39 16.34 13.96
N PRO A 25 -12.37 16.92 15.16
CA PRO A 25 -11.14 17.48 15.73
C PRO A 25 -10.21 16.47 16.39
N PHE A 26 -10.66 15.22 16.64
CA PHE A 26 -9.86 14.20 17.31
C PHE A 26 -9.14 13.31 16.33
N ARG A 27 -7.80 13.33 16.36
CA ARG A 27 -6.95 12.51 15.51
C ARG A 27 -6.44 11.32 16.28
N ALA A 28 -6.68 10.11 15.76
CA ALA A 28 -6.13 8.86 16.26
C ALA A 28 -4.88 8.45 15.47
N MET A 29 -3.82 8.08 16.20
CA MET A 29 -2.57 7.58 15.64
C MET A 29 -2.14 6.31 16.38
N VAL A 30 -1.48 5.41 15.67
CA VAL A 30 -0.92 4.18 16.22
C VAL A 30 0.59 4.13 16.06
N THR A 31 1.28 3.48 16.98
CA THR A 31 2.71 3.26 16.90
C THR A 31 2.97 1.99 16.10
N VAL A 32 3.62 2.11 14.96
CA VAL A 32 3.90 1.00 14.04
C VAL A 32 5.33 0.46 14.15
N GLY A 33 6.19 1.13 14.90
CA GLY A 33 7.57 0.73 15.09
C GLY A 33 8.37 1.75 15.89
N LYS A 34 9.68 1.55 15.96
CA LYS A 34 10.62 2.50 16.57
C LYS A 34 11.76 2.77 15.60
N THR A 35 12.29 3.98 15.63
CA THR A 35 13.53 4.35 14.94
C THR A 35 14.73 3.67 15.60
N GLN A 36 15.91 3.70 14.95
CA GLN A 36 17.15 3.23 15.55
C GLN A 36 17.48 3.94 16.87
N ASP A 37 17.06 5.18 17.03
CA ASP A 37 17.21 5.98 18.27
C ASP A 37 16.12 5.68 19.32
N GLY A 38 15.29 4.67 19.11
CA GLY A 38 14.23 4.26 20.04
C GLY A 38 12.98 5.14 20.03
N LYS A 39 12.87 6.14 19.14
CA LYS A 39 11.69 7.02 19.03
C LYS A 39 10.53 6.28 18.35
N PRO A 40 9.28 6.43 18.83
CA PRO A 40 8.13 5.77 18.21
C PRO A 40 7.84 6.35 16.82
N ILE A 41 7.60 5.47 15.87
CA ILE A 41 7.07 5.82 14.54
C ILE A 41 5.55 5.71 14.63
N CYS A 42 4.86 6.85 14.53
CA CYS A 42 3.41 6.91 14.61
C CYS A 42 2.79 7.14 13.24
N LYS A 43 1.69 6.45 12.95
CA LYS A 43 0.90 6.60 11.72
C LYS A 43 -0.55 6.89 12.04
N PRO A 44 -1.24 7.66 11.19
CA PRO A 44 -2.68 7.86 11.33
C PRO A 44 -3.42 6.52 11.24
N LEU A 45 -4.42 6.33 12.10
CA LEU A 45 -5.31 5.17 12.04
C LEU A 45 -6.07 5.16 10.69
N LYS A 46 -6.30 3.98 10.16
CA LYS A 46 -7.07 3.74 8.92
C LYS A 46 -8.30 2.87 9.25
N PRO A 47 -9.40 2.95 8.50
CA PRO A 47 -9.66 3.84 7.37
C PRO A 47 -9.83 5.30 7.77
N ASP A 48 -10.34 5.57 8.97
CA ASP A 48 -10.57 6.92 9.48
C ASP A 48 -9.50 7.31 10.50
N SER A 49 -8.95 8.50 10.34
CA SER A 49 -7.94 9.06 11.24
C SER A 49 -8.50 10.17 12.12
N TYR A 50 -9.63 10.75 11.75
CA TYR A 50 -10.23 11.91 12.41
C TYR A 50 -11.66 11.64 12.82
N PHE A 51 -12.00 11.96 14.06
CA PHE A 51 -13.26 11.63 14.72
C PHE A 51 -13.91 12.87 15.34
N ALA A 52 -15.24 12.85 15.44
CA ALA A 52 -16.01 13.94 16.04
C ALA A 52 -15.79 14.02 17.55
N THR A 53 -15.64 12.87 18.23
CA THR A 53 -15.44 12.80 19.67
C THR A 53 -14.19 12.01 20.05
N TYR A 54 -13.71 12.26 21.26
CA TYR A 54 -12.60 11.46 21.83
C TYR A 54 -12.99 9.97 21.97
N ASN A 55 -14.24 9.69 22.34
CA ASN A 55 -14.72 8.33 22.53
C ASN A 55 -14.76 7.55 21.21
N ASP A 56 -15.13 8.18 20.09
CA ASP A 56 -15.10 7.55 18.78
C ASP A 56 -13.67 7.19 18.37
N ALA A 57 -12.74 8.12 18.57
CA ALA A 57 -11.32 7.88 18.32
C ALA A 57 -10.76 6.76 19.22
N TYR A 58 -11.18 6.71 20.48
CA TYR A 58 -10.80 5.66 21.41
C TYR A 58 -11.38 4.30 21.01
N ALA A 59 -12.64 4.22 20.63
CA ALA A 59 -13.30 3.00 20.16
C ALA A 59 -12.60 2.44 18.92
N ALA A 60 -12.22 3.32 17.97
CA ALA A 60 -11.47 2.92 16.78
C ALA A 60 -10.07 2.37 17.12
N LEU A 61 -9.36 2.95 18.11
CA LEU A 61 -8.10 2.41 18.59
C LEU A 61 -8.27 1.07 19.32
N VAL A 62 -9.34 0.88 20.07
CA VAL A 62 -9.67 -0.40 20.72
C VAL A 62 -9.84 -1.48 19.67
N GLU A 63 -10.62 -1.19 18.63
CA GLU A 63 -10.86 -2.14 17.54
C GLU A 63 -9.56 -2.49 16.80
N TYR A 64 -8.75 -1.50 16.47
CA TYR A 64 -7.42 -1.72 15.89
C TYR A 64 -6.54 -2.61 16.78
N ASN A 65 -6.50 -2.39 18.10
CA ASN A 65 -5.66 -3.17 19.00
C ASN A 65 -6.16 -4.60 19.23
N LYS A 66 -7.47 -4.86 19.05
CA LYS A 66 -8.02 -6.22 19.07
C LYS A 66 -7.56 -7.05 17.87
N ASN A 67 -7.49 -6.43 16.70
CA ASN A 67 -7.08 -7.06 15.46
C ASN A 67 -6.19 -6.11 14.65
N PRO A 68 -4.91 -5.95 15.05
CA PRO A 68 -4.00 -5.06 14.35
C PRO A 68 -3.85 -5.47 12.89
N TYR A 69 -4.24 -4.58 11.99
CA TYR A 69 -4.00 -4.74 10.56
C TYR A 69 -2.78 -3.94 10.12
N ASP A 70 -2.12 -4.41 9.09
CA ASP A 70 -1.01 -3.68 8.50
C ASP A 70 -1.54 -2.36 7.92
N LEU A 71 -1.13 -1.23 8.50
CA LEU A 71 -1.49 0.09 7.98
C LEU A 71 -0.81 0.39 6.64
N GLY A 72 -0.15 -0.59 6.07
CA GLY A 72 0.31 -0.66 4.68
C GLY A 72 1.23 0.47 4.22
N ALA A 73 1.55 1.35 5.11
CA ALA A 73 2.09 2.65 4.75
C ALA A 73 3.53 2.60 4.21
N ALA A 74 4.19 1.47 4.32
CA ALA A 74 5.59 1.36 3.94
C ALA A 74 5.90 0.22 2.95
N ILE A 75 4.93 -0.64 2.63
CA ILE A 75 5.20 -1.71 1.67
C ILE A 75 5.51 -1.14 0.28
N THR A 76 6.64 -1.53 -0.28
CA THR A 76 7.04 -1.15 -1.64
C THR A 76 6.35 -2.02 -2.68
N VAL A 77 6.35 -1.57 -3.93
CA VAL A 77 5.81 -2.35 -5.06
C VAL A 77 6.55 -3.68 -5.20
N LYS A 78 7.86 -3.70 -4.96
CA LYS A 78 8.66 -4.93 -4.98
C LYS A 78 8.24 -5.91 -3.87
N GLU A 79 8.06 -5.43 -2.66
CA GLU A 79 7.60 -6.26 -1.54
C GLU A 79 6.18 -6.80 -1.77
N LEU A 80 5.30 -5.99 -2.38
CA LEU A 80 3.98 -6.44 -2.79
C LEU A 80 4.07 -7.53 -3.85
N TYR A 81 4.91 -7.32 -4.88
CA TYR A 81 5.13 -8.31 -5.92
C TYR A 81 5.61 -9.64 -5.35
N ASP A 82 6.58 -9.62 -4.44
CA ASP A 82 7.13 -10.83 -3.83
C ASP A 82 6.05 -11.62 -3.05
N LYS A 83 5.25 -10.92 -2.24
CA LYS A 83 4.13 -11.54 -1.50
C LYS A 83 3.04 -12.09 -2.43
N TRP A 84 2.57 -11.24 -3.34
CA TRP A 84 1.51 -11.60 -4.27
C TRP A 84 1.92 -12.73 -5.21
N SER A 85 3.11 -12.67 -5.80
CA SER A 85 3.57 -13.66 -6.78
C SER A 85 3.79 -15.03 -6.15
N GLU A 86 4.24 -15.11 -4.91
CA GLU A 86 4.39 -16.37 -4.18
C GLU A 86 3.03 -17.10 -4.07
N GLU A 87 1.97 -16.38 -3.71
CA GLU A 87 0.63 -16.95 -3.61
C GLU A 87 0.03 -17.21 -4.99
N TYR A 88 0.14 -16.26 -5.90
CA TYR A 88 -0.45 -16.35 -7.24
C TYR A 88 0.13 -17.49 -8.05
N PHE A 89 1.44 -17.72 -8.01
CA PHE A 89 2.08 -18.79 -8.77
C PHE A 89 1.64 -20.20 -8.31
N LYS A 90 1.26 -20.36 -7.04
CA LYS A 90 0.69 -21.62 -6.53
C LYS A 90 -0.67 -21.95 -7.17
N THR A 91 -1.40 -20.94 -7.65
CA THR A 91 -2.71 -21.12 -8.30
C THR A 91 -2.61 -21.43 -9.79
N LEU A 92 -1.45 -21.24 -10.40
CA LEU A 92 -1.25 -21.41 -11.83
C LEU A 92 -1.05 -22.89 -12.19
N LYS A 93 -1.71 -23.28 -13.27
CA LYS A 93 -1.64 -24.65 -13.81
C LYS A 93 -0.46 -24.85 -14.79
N SER A 94 0.18 -23.78 -15.23
CA SER A 94 1.26 -23.84 -16.22
C SER A 94 2.40 -22.87 -15.93
N ASP A 95 3.61 -23.29 -16.20
CA ASP A 95 4.82 -22.46 -16.08
C ASP A 95 4.85 -21.29 -17.09
N GLY A 96 4.10 -21.39 -18.19
CA GLY A 96 4.00 -20.33 -19.18
C GLY A 96 3.41 -19.05 -18.61
N SER A 97 2.41 -19.16 -17.74
CA SER A 97 1.76 -18.02 -17.09
C SER A 97 2.68 -17.33 -16.10
N SER A 98 3.43 -18.08 -15.28
CA SER A 98 4.41 -17.52 -14.35
C SER A 98 5.56 -16.82 -15.08
N ARG A 99 6.04 -17.41 -16.19
CA ARG A 99 7.08 -16.78 -17.04
C ARG A 99 6.59 -15.47 -17.66
N ALA A 100 5.32 -15.40 -18.08
CA ALA A 100 4.74 -14.16 -18.62
C ALA A 100 4.72 -13.05 -17.57
N VAL A 101 4.31 -13.37 -16.33
CA VAL A 101 4.31 -12.43 -15.20
C VAL A 101 5.74 -11.97 -14.89
N THR A 102 6.67 -12.90 -14.74
CA THR A 102 8.08 -12.59 -14.45
C THR A 102 8.72 -11.74 -15.56
N SER A 103 8.38 -12.00 -16.81
CA SER A 103 8.87 -11.21 -17.94
C SER A 103 8.32 -9.79 -17.93
N ALA A 104 7.02 -9.61 -17.63
CA ALA A 104 6.40 -8.30 -17.51
C ALA A 104 6.99 -7.49 -16.33
N TRP A 105 7.27 -8.15 -15.21
CA TRP A 105 7.84 -7.52 -14.04
C TRP A 105 9.19 -6.84 -14.31
N LYS A 106 10.00 -7.38 -15.19
CA LYS A 106 11.31 -6.80 -15.56
C LYS A 106 11.23 -5.36 -16.13
N TYR A 107 10.08 -4.98 -16.68
CA TYR A 107 9.86 -3.63 -17.22
C TYR A 107 9.42 -2.62 -16.15
N CYS A 108 9.20 -3.07 -14.93
CA CYS A 108 8.60 -2.26 -13.85
C CYS A 108 9.63 -1.70 -12.86
N SER A 109 10.94 -1.78 -13.16
CA SER A 109 12.03 -1.41 -12.25
C SER A 109 11.93 0.04 -11.72
N ALA A 110 11.37 0.95 -12.50
CA ALA A 110 11.18 2.35 -12.08
C ALA A 110 10.27 2.52 -10.86
N VAL A 111 9.42 1.54 -10.57
CA VAL A 111 8.46 1.59 -9.45
C VAL A 111 8.79 0.62 -8.31
N TYR A 112 9.85 -0.16 -8.40
CA TYR A 112 10.17 -1.18 -7.39
C TYR A 112 10.22 -0.63 -5.97
N ASP A 113 10.87 0.49 -5.78
CA ASP A 113 11.08 1.10 -4.46
C ASP A 113 9.99 2.11 -4.07
N MET A 114 8.99 2.32 -4.95
CA MET A 114 7.83 3.14 -4.61
C MET A 114 6.95 2.45 -3.59
N ARG A 115 6.36 3.22 -2.69
CA ARG A 115 5.28 2.70 -1.83
C ARG A 115 4.06 2.40 -2.70
N VAL A 116 3.42 1.25 -2.44
CA VAL A 116 2.24 0.81 -3.20
C VAL A 116 1.13 1.86 -3.17
N MET A 117 0.93 2.50 -2.02
CA MET A 117 -0.10 3.53 -1.85
C MET A 117 0.15 4.81 -2.67
N ASP A 118 1.37 5.03 -3.16
CA ASP A 118 1.72 6.18 -4.01
C ASP A 118 1.58 5.88 -5.51
N VAL A 119 1.35 4.62 -5.89
CA VAL A 119 1.18 4.21 -7.28
C VAL A 119 -0.12 4.78 -7.86
N ARG A 120 0.00 5.41 -9.04
CA ARG A 120 -1.10 5.99 -9.80
C ARG A 120 -1.08 5.44 -11.23
N ALA A 121 -2.15 5.71 -11.98
CA ALA A 121 -2.25 5.30 -13.39
C ALA A 121 -1.04 5.71 -14.24
N ARG A 122 -0.50 6.92 -14.01
CA ARG A 122 0.69 7.41 -14.72
C ARG A 122 1.94 6.54 -14.51
N HIS A 123 2.11 5.95 -13.33
CA HIS A 123 3.24 5.06 -13.01
C HIS A 123 3.12 3.72 -13.74
N VAL A 124 1.91 3.17 -13.82
CA VAL A 124 1.65 1.95 -14.58
C VAL A 124 1.88 2.19 -16.08
N LYS A 125 1.35 3.30 -16.62
CA LYS A 125 1.59 3.71 -18.00
C LYS A 125 3.08 3.95 -18.28
N GLY A 126 3.80 4.54 -17.35
CA GLY A 126 5.25 4.73 -17.45
C GLY A 126 6.01 3.41 -17.60
N CYS A 127 5.66 2.38 -16.82
CA CYS A 127 6.23 1.04 -17.00
C CYS A 127 5.93 0.44 -18.38
N MET A 128 4.73 0.70 -18.92
CA MET A 128 4.32 0.20 -20.23
C MET A 128 5.04 0.92 -21.39
N ASP A 129 5.16 2.23 -21.31
CA ASP A 129 5.61 3.07 -22.43
C ASP A 129 7.12 3.36 -22.36
N GLU A 130 7.68 3.49 -21.17
CA GLU A 130 9.06 3.90 -20.93
C GLU A 130 9.89 2.78 -20.28
N GLY A 131 9.23 1.74 -19.74
CA GLY A 131 9.90 0.62 -19.09
C GLY A 131 10.87 -0.10 -20.02
N VAL A 132 12.04 -0.44 -19.48
CA VAL A 132 13.12 -1.11 -20.19
C VAL A 132 13.51 -2.39 -19.45
N ALA A 133 13.63 -3.49 -20.18
CA ALA A 133 14.16 -4.74 -19.67
C ALA A 133 15.41 -5.16 -20.45
N THR A 134 16.39 -5.69 -19.73
CA THR A 134 17.58 -6.29 -20.35
C THR A 134 17.29 -7.74 -20.73
N ILE A 135 17.25 -8.02 -22.02
CA ILE A 135 17.02 -9.35 -22.57
C ILE A 135 18.20 -9.73 -23.44
N ARG A 136 18.86 -10.84 -23.11
CA ARG A 136 20.08 -11.31 -23.81
C ARG A 136 21.15 -10.22 -23.92
N GLY A 137 21.34 -9.44 -22.86
CA GLY A 137 22.33 -8.35 -22.82
C GLY A 137 21.95 -7.08 -23.60
N LYS A 138 20.74 -7.00 -24.14
CA LYS A 138 20.24 -5.80 -24.84
C LYS A 138 19.05 -5.20 -24.11
N GLU A 139 19.04 -3.89 -23.98
CA GLU A 139 17.89 -3.15 -23.46
C GLU A 139 16.78 -3.09 -24.52
N GLN A 140 15.56 -3.39 -24.07
CA GLN A 140 14.39 -3.41 -24.94
C GLN A 140 13.20 -2.75 -24.26
N HIS A 141 12.44 -1.98 -25.02
CA HIS A 141 11.12 -1.48 -24.62
C HIS A 141 10.04 -2.56 -24.81
N ALA A 142 8.93 -2.40 -24.10
CA ALA A 142 7.83 -3.33 -24.17
C ALA A 142 7.14 -3.27 -25.54
N SER A 143 6.93 -4.44 -26.16
CA SER A 143 6.03 -4.58 -27.32
C SER A 143 4.56 -4.36 -26.91
N ALA A 144 3.66 -4.16 -27.87
CA ALA A 144 2.22 -4.03 -27.58
C ALA A 144 1.66 -5.19 -26.75
N SER A 145 2.05 -6.43 -27.07
CA SER A 145 1.67 -7.60 -26.27
C SER A 145 2.25 -7.57 -24.86
N MET A 146 3.49 -7.10 -24.69
CA MET A 146 4.11 -6.97 -23.39
C MET A 146 3.47 -5.85 -22.55
N LYS A 147 3.07 -4.72 -23.16
CA LYS A 147 2.31 -3.66 -22.46
C LYS A 147 1.01 -4.19 -21.87
N ASN A 148 0.29 -5.04 -22.60
CA ASN A 148 -0.89 -5.73 -22.09
C ASN A 148 -0.58 -6.62 -20.88
N LYS A 149 0.53 -7.35 -20.92
CA LYS A 149 0.98 -8.20 -19.80
C LYS A 149 1.37 -7.36 -18.57
N ILE A 150 2.05 -6.23 -18.76
CA ILE A 150 2.39 -5.29 -17.68
C ILE A 150 1.11 -4.75 -17.03
N LYS A 151 0.13 -4.31 -17.82
CA LYS A 151 -1.15 -3.85 -17.29
C LYS A 151 -1.88 -4.94 -16.52
N SER A 152 -1.92 -6.17 -17.05
CA SER A 152 -2.56 -7.31 -16.39
C SER A 152 -1.86 -7.66 -15.07
N LEU A 153 -0.53 -7.58 -15.03
CA LEU A 153 0.26 -7.76 -13.80
C LEU A 153 -0.16 -6.76 -12.72
N PHE A 154 -0.20 -5.46 -13.06
CA PHE A 154 -0.64 -4.42 -12.11
C PHE A 154 -2.10 -4.58 -11.70
N ASN A 155 -2.99 -4.97 -12.62
CA ASN A 155 -4.38 -5.24 -12.26
C ASN A 155 -4.48 -6.28 -11.16
N LEU A 156 -3.81 -7.42 -11.31
CA LEU A 156 -3.84 -8.52 -10.35
C LEU A 156 -3.13 -8.16 -9.03
N MET A 157 -1.96 -7.57 -9.11
CA MET A 157 -1.17 -7.20 -7.94
C MET A 157 -1.85 -6.11 -7.10
N LEU A 158 -2.46 -5.11 -7.74
CA LEU A 158 -3.17 -4.05 -7.04
C LEU A 158 -4.58 -4.48 -6.59
N ASP A 159 -5.21 -5.47 -7.23
CA ASP A 159 -6.42 -6.11 -6.70
C ASP A 159 -6.11 -6.86 -5.39
N TYR A 160 -4.99 -7.58 -5.34
CA TYR A 160 -4.49 -8.19 -4.11
C TYR A 160 -4.24 -7.13 -3.01
N ALA A 161 -3.59 -6.03 -3.38
CA ALA A 161 -3.36 -4.93 -2.44
C ALA A 161 -4.67 -4.30 -1.93
N LEU A 162 -5.70 -4.24 -2.76
CA LEU A 162 -7.04 -3.76 -2.38
C LEU A 162 -7.73 -4.75 -1.44
N GLU A 163 -7.66 -6.05 -1.71
CA GLU A 163 -8.22 -7.12 -0.86
C GLU A 163 -7.62 -7.10 0.55
N TYR A 164 -6.31 -6.88 0.66
CA TYR A 164 -5.60 -6.78 1.94
C TYR A 164 -5.55 -5.37 2.53
N GLU A 165 -6.37 -4.44 2.01
CA GLU A 165 -6.50 -3.06 2.52
C GLU A 165 -5.19 -2.26 2.53
N ILE A 166 -4.20 -2.66 1.71
CA ILE A 166 -2.94 -1.94 1.52
C ILE A 166 -3.18 -0.64 0.76
N VAL A 167 -4.13 -0.66 -0.17
CA VAL A 167 -4.58 0.51 -0.95
C VAL A 167 -6.11 0.62 -0.89
N ASP A 168 -6.62 1.83 -1.13
CA ASP A 168 -8.07 2.10 -1.17
C ASP A 168 -8.64 1.99 -2.59
N ARG A 169 -7.78 1.95 -3.60
CA ARG A 169 -8.18 1.95 -5.00
C ARG A 169 -7.13 1.28 -5.89
N ASN A 170 -7.60 0.52 -6.89
CA ASN A 170 -6.75 0.00 -7.93
C ASN A 170 -6.69 0.98 -9.13
N TYR A 171 -5.62 1.77 -9.20
CA TYR A 171 -5.43 2.77 -10.26
C TYR A 171 -5.09 2.17 -11.63
N SER A 172 -4.64 0.92 -11.70
CA SER A 172 -4.37 0.26 -12.98
C SER A 172 -5.64 -0.03 -13.77
N ARG A 173 -6.81 -0.09 -13.10
CA ARG A 173 -8.11 -0.31 -13.71
C ARG A 173 -8.82 0.96 -14.13
N THR A 174 -8.24 2.13 -13.89
CA THR A 174 -8.87 3.43 -14.20
C THR A 174 -8.70 3.86 -15.66
N PHE A 175 -7.88 3.16 -16.43
CA PHE A 175 -7.64 3.42 -17.83
C PHE A 175 -7.72 2.15 -18.68
N LYS A 176 -8.04 2.31 -19.96
CA LYS A 176 -8.02 1.24 -20.97
C LYS A 176 -6.78 1.39 -21.86
N LEU A 177 -6.37 0.30 -22.47
CA LEU A 177 -5.36 0.29 -23.53
C LEU A 177 -5.99 0.69 -24.84
#